data_1bbe95b0406b63e1c040076ce6556070
#
_entry.id   1bbe95b0406b63e1c040076ce6556070
#
_cell.length_a   1.000
_cell.length_b   1.000
_cell.length_c   1.000
_cell.angle_alpha   90.00
_cell.angle_beta   90.00
_cell.angle_gamma   90.00
#
_symmetry.space_group_name_H-M   'P 1'
#
loop_
_entity.id
_entity.type
_entity.pdbx_description
1 polymer ?
#
loop_
_entity_poly.entity_id
_entity_poly.type
_entity_poly.pdbx_seq_one_letter_code
_entity_poly.pdbx_strand_id
1 'polypeptide(L)'
;MTPQEQALVDELFDRLASLENAPRDPEAERLIADGLRRAPHAVYALVQTALVQDEALKRANARIEELQAQLGGDEQTQQPS
;
A
#
# COMPACT_ATOMS: atom_id res chain seq x y z
N MET A 1 -2.17 -19.76 -6.47
CA MET A 1 -1.76 -18.70 -5.52
C MET A 1 -0.78 -19.28 -4.52
N THR A 2 0.33 -18.61 -4.31
CA THR A 2 1.33 -19.04 -3.34
C THR A 2 0.89 -18.68 -1.92
N PRO A 3 1.42 -19.36 -0.88
CA PRO A 3 1.13 -18.97 0.49
C PRO A 3 1.51 -17.52 0.82
N GLN A 4 2.57 -17.01 0.20
CA GLN A 4 2.97 -15.62 0.37
C GLN A 4 1.94 -14.65 -0.21
N GLU A 5 1.43 -14.95 -1.39
CA GLU A 5 0.37 -14.14 -2.00
C GLU A 5 -0.90 -14.18 -1.17
N GLN A 6 -1.25 -15.36 -0.65
CA GLN A 6 -2.41 -15.51 0.21
C GLN A 6 -2.29 -14.63 1.46
N ALA A 7 -1.13 -14.65 2.09
CA ALA A 7 -0.87 -13.82 3.27
C ALA A 7 -1.00 -12.33 2.95
N LEU A 8 -0.51 -11.90 1.79
CA LEU A 8 -0.58 -10.50 1.37
C LEU A 8 -2.03 -10.07 1.13
N VAL A 9 -2.83 -10.92 0.51
CA VAL A 9 -4.25 -10.64 0.28
C VAL A 9 -4.99 -10.54 1.62
N ASP A 10 -4.75 -11.49 2.54
CA ASP A 10 -5.37 -11.48 3.86
C ASP A 10 -5.00 -10.21 4.63
N GLU A 11 -3.75 -9.82 4.60
CA GLU A 11 -3.26 -8.60 5.25
C GLU A 11 -3.94 -7.35 4.68
N LEU A 12 -4.08 -7.30 3.36
CA LEU A 12 -4.77 -6.18 2.72
C LEU A 12 -6.22 -6.08 3.20
N PHE A 13 -6.94 -7.20 3.24
CA PHE A 13 -8.33 -7.19 3.67
C PHE A 13 -8.47 -6.90 5.17
N ASP A 14 -7.51 -7.30 6.00
CA ASP A 14 -7.49 -6.91 7.40
C ASP A 14 -7.42 -5.38 7.55
N ARG A 15 -6.56 -4.74 6.75
CA ARG A 15 -6.47 -3.28 6.76
C ARG A 15 -7.76 -2.64 6.26
N LEU A 16 -8.36 -3.19 5.20
CA LEU A 16 -9.62 -2.67 4.67
C LEU A 16 -10.77 -2.84 5.67
N ALA A 17 -10.78 -3.97 6.39
CA ALA A 17 -11.79 -4.20 7.42
C ALA A 17 -11.73 -3.15 8.52
N SER A 18 -10.55 -2.69 8.87
CA SER A 18 -10.40 -1.65 9.89
C SER A 18 -10.95 -0.29 9.43
N LEU A 19 -11.15 -0.10 8.12
CA LEU A 19 -11.69 1.12 7.54
C LEU A 19 -13.18 1.01 7.21
N GLU A 20 -13.81 -0.12 7.52
CA GLU A 20 -15.20 -0.38 7.11
C GLU A 20 -16.16 0.68 7.61
N ASN A 21 -15.92 1.23 8.81
CA ASN A 21 -16.78 2.24 9.41
C ASN A 21 -16.27 3.66 9.20
N ALA A 22 -15.23 3.86 8.40
CA ALA A 22 -14.73 5.19 8.11
C ALA A 22 -15.75 5.97 7.27
N PRO A 23 -15.80 7.30 7.44
CA PRO A 23 -16.71 8.12 6.64
C PRO A 23 -16.42 7.97 5.15
N ARG A 24 -17.48 7.92 4.35
CA ARG A 24 -17.39 7.78 2.90
C ARG A 24 -18.08 8.94 2.23
N ASP A 25 -17.49 9.41 1.12
CA ASP A 25 -18.10 10.41 0.28
C ASP A 25 -19.19 9.74 -0.56
N PRO A 26 -20.48 10.13 -0.42
CA PRO A 26 -21.56 9.50 -1.19
C PRO A 26 -21.40 9.62 -2.70
N GLU A 27 -20.85 10.73 -3.20
CA GLU A 27 -20.60 10.90 -4.62
C GLU A 27 -19.55 9.91 -5.11
N ALA A 28 -18.46 9.76 -4.36
CA ALA A 28 -17.41 8.79 -4.69
C ALA A 28 -17.95 7.37 -4.65
N GLU A 29 -18.75 7.04 -3.65
CA GLU A 29 -19.37 5.71 -3.57
C GLU A 29 -20.22 5.41 -4.81
N ARG A 30 -20.99 6.40 -5.28
CA ARG A 30 -21.83 6.24 -6.45
C ARG A 30 -21.00 6.01 -7.70
N LEU A 31 -19.94 6.80 -7.87
CA LEU A 31 -19.04 6.65 -9.02
C LEU A 31 -18.35 5.31 -9.03
N ILE A 32 -17.94 4.82 -7.85
CA ILE A 32 -17.31 3.50 -7.73
C ILE A 32 -18.33 2.40 -8.07
N ALA A 33 -19.56 2.52 -7.56
CA ALA A 33 -20.61 1.56 -7.87
C ALA A 33 -20.91 1.51 -9.37
N ASP A 34 -20.95 2.68 -10.02
CA ASP A 34 -21.14 2.75 -11.46
C ASP A 34 -19.99 2.09 -12.22
N GLY A 35 -18.75 2.31 -11.74
CA GLY A 35 -17.57 1.69 -12.31
C GLY A 35 -17.61 0.18 -12.21
N LEU A 36 -18.07 -0.35 -11.07
CA LEU A 36 -18.18 -1.79 -10.86
C LEU A 36 -19.26 -2.42 -11.74
N ARG A 37 -20.31 -1.67 -12.09
CA ARG A 37 -21.30 -2.17 -13.05
C ARG A 37 -20.70 -2.32 -14.43
N ARG A 38 -19.82 -1.40 -14.84
CA ARG A 38 -19.13 -1.48 -16.14
C ARG A 38 -18.01 -2.50 -16.15
N ALA A 39 -17.40 -2.73 -14.99
CA ALA A 39 -16.27 -3.65 -14.85
C ALA A 39 -16.48 -4.54 -13.61
N PRO A 40 -17.33 -5.57 -13.72
CA PRO A 40 -17.69 -6.39 -12.55
C PRO A 40 -16.51 -7.10 -11.88
N HIS A 41 -15.43 -7.34 -12.63
CA HIS A 41 -14.25 -8.00 -12.09
C HIS A 41 -13.14 -7.04 -11.68
N ALA A 42 -13.48 -5.74 -11.57
CA ALA A 42 -12.49 -4.72 -11.24
C ALA A 42 -11.85 -4.93 -9.87
N VAL A 43 -12.57 -5.55 -8.93
CA VAL A 43 -12.02 -5.80 -7.58
C VAL A 43 -10.76 -6.65 -7.67
N TYR A 44 -10.75 -7.68 -8.51
CA TYR A 44 -9.56 -8.49 -8.70
C TYR A 44 -8.37 -7.63 -9.16
N ALA A 45 -8.59 -6.84 -10.20
CA ALA A 45 -7.54 -5.96 -10.73
C ALA A 45 -7.09 -4.92 -9.69
N LEU A 46 -8.02 -4.37 -8.93
CA LEU A 46 -7.71 -3.40 -7.88
C LEU A 46 -6.86 -4.02 -6.77
N VAL A 47 -7.20 -5.23 -6.34
CA VAL A 47 -6.42 -5.94 -5.33
C VAL A 47 -5.00 -6.20 -5.83
N GLN A 48 -4.86 -6.69 -7.06
CA GLN A 48 -3.54 -6.94 -7.64
C GLN A 48 -2.73 -5.65 -7.74
N THR A 49 -3.36 -4.57 -8.19
CA THR A 49 -2.72 -3.27 -8.29
C THR A 49 -2.28 -2.76 -6.91
N ALA A 50 -3.14 -2.88 -5.92
CA ALA A 50 -2.84 -2.43 -4.56
C ALA A 50 -1.64 -3.20 -3.98
N LEU A 51 -1.57 -4.50 -4.22
CA LEU A 51 -0.45 -5.32 -3.75
C LEU A 51 0.86 -4.94 -4.42
N VAL A 52 0.83 -4.69 -5.73
CA VAL A 52 2.03 -4.25 -6.46
C VAL A 52 2.50 -2.90 -5.95
N GLN A 53 1.58 -1.96 -5.77
CA GLN A 53 1.91 -0.63 -5.26
C GLN A 53 2.44 -0.68 -3.83
N ASP A 54 1.85 -1.52 -2.99
CA ASP A 54 2.27 -1.71 -1.61
C ASP A 54 3.71 -2.22 -1.56
N GLU A 55 4.04 -3.20 -2.41
CA GLU A 55 5.39 -3.73 -2.50
C GLU A 55 6.38 -2.66 -2.98
N ALA A 56 5.99 -1.87 -3.97
CA ALA A 56 6.82 -0.78 -4.46
C ALA A 56 7.08 0.26 -3.38
N LEU A 57 6.05 0.59 -2.59
CA LEU A 57 6.20 1.53 -1.47
C LEU A 57 7.13 0.98 -0.39
N LYS A 58 7.05 -0.30 -0.09
CA LYS A 58 7.94 -0.93 0.88
C LYS A 58 9.39 -0.87 0.43
N ARG A 59 9.63 -1.12 -0.86
CA ARG A 59 10.98 -1.04 -1.42
C ARG A 59 11.50 0.40 -1.39
N ALA A 60 10.65 1.36 -1.73
CA ALA A 60 11.02 2.77 -1.70
C ALA A 60 11.35 3.21 -0.26
N ASN A 61 10.55 2.80 0.71
CA ASN A 61 10.78 3.12 2.11
C ASN A 61 12.08 2.49 2.62
N ALA A 62 12.34 1.25 2.26
CA ALA A 62 13.58 0.57 2.62
C ALA A 62 14.79 1.31 2.05
N ARG A 63 14.66 1.79 0.81
CA ARG A 63 15.74 2.56 0.16
C ARG A 63 15.96 3.89 0.86
N ILE A 64 14.88 4.58 1.23
CA ILE A 64 14.96 5.85 1.96
C ILE A 64 15.65 5.62 3.31
N GLU A 65 15.25 4.59 4.04
CA GLU A 65 15.87 4.27 5.33
C GLU A 65 17.36 3.96 5.18
N GLU A 66 17.72 3.22 4.14
CA GLU A 66 19.11 2.90 3.84
C GLU A 66 19.91 4.17 3.56
N LEU A 67 19.37 5.07 2.73
CA LEU A 67 20.03 6.31 2.42
C LEU A 67 20.15 7.22 3.65
N GLN A 68 19.11 7.28 4.48
CA GLN A 68 19.15 8.04 5.71
C GLN A 68 20.20 7.51 6.69
N ALA A 69 20.32 6.18 6.76
CA ALA A 69 21.32 5.56 7.60
C ALA A 69 22.74 5.90 7.13
N GLN A 70 22.95 5.90 5.80
CA GLN A 70 24.24 6.28 5.22
C GLN A 70 24.57 7.75 5.52
N LEU A 71 23.57 8.63 5.33
CA LEU A 71 23.76 10.05 5.62
C LEU A 71 23.99 10.30 7.12
N GLY A 72 23.23 9.62 7.97
CA GLY A 72 23.41 9.72 9.40
C GLY A 72 24.79 9.27 9.84
N GLY A 73 25.28 8.16 9.25
CA GLY A 73 26.62 7.66 9.49
C GLY A 73 27.68 8.66 9.07
N ASP A 74 27.50 9.24 7.88
CA ASP A 74 28.43 10.24 7.36
C ASP A 74 28.43 11.49 8.23
N GLU A 75 27.27 11.94 8.69
CA GLU A 75 27.17 13.08 9.58
C GLU A 75 27.89 12.82 10.89
N GLN A 76 27.75 11.63 11.44
CA GLN A 76 28.43 11.26 12.67
C GLN A 76 29.94 11.24 12.51
N THR A 77 30.45 10.79 11.39
CA THR A 77 31.88 10.76 11.13
C THR A 77 32.45 12.13 10.86
N GLN A 78 31.65 13.07 10.36
CA GLN A 78 32.07 14.44 10.05
C GLN A 78 31.94 15.40 11.21
N GLN A 79 31.22 15.04 12.24
CA GLN A 79 31.07 15.90 13.40
C GLN A 79 32.41 16.05 14.13
N PRO A 80 32.85 17.30 14.37
CA PRO A 80 34.04 17.48 15.17
C PRO A 80 33.76 17.05 16.61
N SER A 81 34.59 16.26 17.12
CA SER A 81 34.49 15.79 18.50
C SER A 81 34.84 16.88 19.50
#